data_14a5d0b7e71b6fbb0dd77f3cd495f925
#
_entry.id   14a5d0b7e71b6fbb0dd77f3cd495f925
#
_cell.length_a   1.000
_cell.length_b   1.000
_cell.length_c   1.000
_cell.angle_alpha   90.00
_cell.angle_beta   90.00
_cell.angle_gamma   90.00
#
_symmetry.space_group_name_H-M   'P 1'
#
loop_
_entity.id
_entity.type
_entity.pdbx_description
1 polymer ?
#
loop_
_entity_poly.entity_id
_entity_poly.type
_entity_poly.pdbx_seq_one_letter_code
_entity_poly.pdbx_strand_id
1 'polypeptide(L)'
;VMVVFDMVARWLRESHYPLTYVRNITDIDDKIIARAAQNGETIAELTARFIQAMDEDAAALGVQKPDVEPKATEHIAQMIAMIERLIANGKAYAADNGDVYYAVREFPAYGQLSGKSLDDLRAGERVEVDSFKRDPLDFVLWKAAKAGEPAWESPWGNGRPGWHIECSAMGEEMFGRVFDIHGGGADLQFPHHENEIAQSCGATGVCDHSHDDLAGKHTQSHVKYWLHNGFIRVDNEKMSKSLGNFFTIREVLQKYDAEIVRFFILRAHYRSPLNYSDAHLDDAKGALTRLYTTLKNTAAADVKVNADSNEYTQRFFAAMNDDFGTVEAMAVLFELAAEVNKSNDAHLAGVLKALANILGLLERDPVAFLQGGAGSDDGLSNEAIDALIAERQAARAAKNWAESDRIRDELTAAGIVLEDAAGVTTWRRQ
;
A
#
# COMPACT_ATOMS: atom_id res chain seq x y z
N VAL A 1 -1.13 2.35 0.04
CA VAL A 1 -1.73 1.28 0.87
C VAL A 1 -0.93 0.00 0.72
N MET A 2 -0.84 -0.64 -0.46
CA MET A 2 -0.17 -1.95 -0.65
C MET A 2 1.29 -1.97 -0.16
N VAL A 3 2.13 -1.01 -0.56
CA VAL A 3 3.53 -0.90 -0.12
C VAL A 3 3.64 -0.76 1.40
N VAL A 4 2.73 -0.01 2.03
CA VAL A 4 2.72 0.17 3.48
C VAL A 4 2.38 -1.13 4.20
N PHE A 5 1.32 -1.83 3.79
CA PHE A 5 0.97 -3.10 4.44
C PHE A 5 1.93 -4.24 4.11
N ASP A 6 2.62 -4.19 2.96
CA ASP A 6 3.77 -5.05 2.70
C ASP A 6 4.93 -4.79 3.69
N MET A 7 5.24 -3.52 3.95
CA MET A 7 6.25 -3.15 4.95
C MET A 7 5.83 -3.61 6.36
N VAL A 8 4.58 -3.42 6.75
CA VAL A 8 4.04 -3.92 8.03
C VAL A 8 4.18 -5.44 8.12
N ALA A 9 3.79 -6.16 7.06
CA ALA A 9 3.89 -7.62 7.02
C ALA A 9 5.35 -8.10 7.09
N ARG A 10 6.25 -7.47 6.36
CA ARG A 10 7.71 -7.76 6.43
C ARG A 10 8.24 -7.54 7.84
N TRP A 11 7.90 -6.41 8.47
CA TRP A 11 8.34 -6.10 9.82
C TRP A 11 7.82 -7.09 10.86
N LEU A 12 6.53 -7.45 10.81
CA LEU A 12 5.96 -8.43 11.73
C LEU A 12 6.59 -9.82 11.57
N ARG A 13 6.89 -10.24 10.33
CA ARG A 13 7.63 -11.49 10.07
C ARG A 13 9.05 -11.44 10.58
N GLU A 14 9.77 -10.32 10.38
CA GLU A 14 11.12 -10.11 10.92
C GLU A 14 11.14 -10.13 12.46
N SER A 15 10.07 -9.59 13.06
CA SER A 15 9.85 -9.64 14.51
C SER A 15 9.36 -11.00 15.02
N HIS A 16 9.36 -12.04 14.16
CA HIS A 16 8.98 -13.42 14.47
C HIS A 16 7.53 -13.62 14.91
N TYR A 17 6.62 -12.71 14.55
CA TYR A 17 5.20 -12.95 14.75
C TYR A 17 4.69 -13.99 13.72
N PRO A 18 3.87 -14.97 14.14
CA PRO A 18 3.17 -15.83 13.21
C PRO A 18 2.09 -14.99 12.49
N LEU A 19 2.39 -14.58 11.26
CA LEU A 19 1.53 -13.69 10.49
C LEU A 19 0.73 -14.46 9.42
N THR A 20 -0.58 -14.27 9.41
CA THR A 20 -1.44 -14.55 8.25
C THR A 20 -1.92 -13.22 7.68
N TYR A 21 -1.45 -12.88 6.49
CA TYR A 21 -1.81 -11.64 5.81
C TYR A 21 -2.89 -11.91 4.76
N VAL A 22 -4.05 -11.29 4.94
CA VAL A 22 -5.20 -11.41 4.04
C VAL A 22 -5.48 -10.05 3.40
N ARG A 23 -5.70 -10.06 2.08
CA ARG A 23 -6.16 -8.90 1.31
C ARG A 23 -7.43 -9.28 0.57
N ASN A 24 -8.54 -8.65 0.87
CA ASN A 24 -9.81 -8.93 0.21
C ASN A 24 -9.85 -8.40 -1.23
N ILE A 25 -10.65 -9.07 -2.05
CA ILE A 25 -10.98 -8.66 -3.41
C ILE A 25 -12.47 -8.35 -3.48
N THR A 26 -12.80 -7.07 -3.69
CA THR A 26 -14.16 -6.63 -4.03
C THR A 26 -14.36 -6.84 -5.52
N ASP A 27 -15.04 -7.91 -5.90
CA ASP A 27 -15.32 -8.28 -7.29
C ASP A 27 -16.82 -8.12 -7.67
N ILE A 28 -17.59 -7.46 -6.81
CA ILE A 28 -19.00 -7.11 -7.03
C ILE A 28 -19.31 -5.77 -6.36
N ASP A 29 -19.72 -4.78 -7.13
CA ASP A 29 -20.33 -3.52 -6.68
C ASP A 29 -21.11 -2.83 -7.82
N ASP A 30 -21.82 -1.75 -7.52
CA ASP A 30 -22.59 -0.96 -8.51
C ASP A 30 -21.70 -0.45 -9.67
N LYS A 31 -20.46 -0.03 -9.37
CA LYS A 31 -19.54 0.51 -10.37
C LYS A 31 -18.98 -0.58 -11.27
N ILE A 32 -18.71 -1.76 -10.71
CA ILE A 32 -18.26 -2.95 -11.45
C ILE A 32 -19.34 -3.39 -12.41
N ILE A 33 -20.59 -3.52 -11.93
CA ILE A 33 -21.75 -3.89 -12.75
C ILE A 33 -21.95 -2.89 -13.90
N ALA A 34 -21.98 -1.60 -13.58
CA ALA A 34 -22.17 -0.56 -14.58
C ALA A 34 -21.02 -0.56 -15.63
N ARG A 35 -19.78 -0.76 -15.20
CA ARG A 35 -18.63 -0.80 -16.10
C ARG A 35 -18.66 -2.05 -16.99
N ALA A 36 -18.95 -3.21 -16.45
CA ALA A 36 -19.09 -4.46 -17.23
C ALA A 36 -20.19 -4.31 -18.30
N ALA A 37 -21.35 -3.76 -17.93
CA ALA A 37 -22.43 -3.49 -18.86
C ALA A 37 -22.02 -2.49 -19.98
N GLN A 38 -21.30 -1.42 -19.64
CA GLN A 38 -20.78 -0.46 -20.62
C GLN A 38 -19.80 -1.09 -21.61
N ASN A 39 -18.98 -2.03 -21.12
CA ASN A 39 -17.98 -2.71 -21.95
C ASN A 39 -18.58 -3.90 -22.73
N GLY A 40 -19.80 -4.33 -22.45
CA GLY A 40 -20.39 -5.53 -23.03
C GLY A 40 -19.74 -6.85 -22.59
N GLU A 41 -19.20 -6.89 -21.38
CA GLU A 41 -18.54 -8.05 -20.77
C GLU A 41 -19.19 -8.43 -19.44
N THR A 42 -18.89 -9.62 -18.93
CA THR A 42 -19.35 -10.05 -17.61
C THR A 42 -18.53 -9.39 -16.50
N ILE A 43 -19.08 -9.32 -15.27
CA ILE A 43 -18.32 -8.84 -14.11
C ILE A 43 -17.09 -9.73 -13.85
N ALA A 44 -17.18 -11.04 -14.08
CA ALA A 44 -16.08 -11.97 -13.90
C ALA A 44 -14.92 -11.69 -14.85
N GLU A 45 -15.19 -11.41 -16.14
CA GLU A 45 -14.17 -11.04 -17.12
C GLU A 45 -13.52 -9.70 -16.78
N LEU A 46 -14.33 -8.70 -16.40
CA LEU A 46 -13.86 -7.38 -16.01
C LEU A 46 -12.94 -7.50 -14.78
N THR A 47 -13.38 -8.14 -13.72
CA THR A 47 -12.65 -8.23 -12.44
C THR A 47 -11.40 -9.07 -12.56
N ALA A 48 -11.43 -10.20 -13.31
CA ALA A 48 -10.24 -11.02 -13.56
C ALA A 48 -9.09 -10.20 -14.19
N ARG A 49 -9.41 -9.36 -15.19
CA ARG A 49 -8.42 -8.48 -15.83
C ARG A 49 -7.86 -7.43 -14.87
N PHE A 50 -8.70 -6.83 -14.01
CA PHE A 50 -8.24 -5.83 -13.04
C PHE A 50 -7.48 -6.45 -11.87
N ILE A 51 -7.82 -7.66 -11.43
CA ILE A 51 -7.05 -8.42 -10.43
C ILE A 51 -5.64 -8.71 -10.97
N GLN A 52 -5.55 -9.20 -12.22
CA GLN A 52 -4.25 -9.41 -12.86
C GLN A 52 -3.43 -8.12 -12.94
N ALA A 53 -4.04 -7.01 -13.38
CA ALA A 53 -3.36 -5.72 -13.47
C ALA A 53 -2.89 -5.22 -12.08
N MET A 54 -3.68 -5.42 -11.03
CA MET A 54 -3.31 -5.10 -9.65
C MET A 54 -2.12 -5.94 -9.18
N ASP A 55 -2.13 -7.25 -9.47
CA ASP A 55 -1.03 -8.16 -9.09
C ASP A 55 0.26 -7.80 -9.81
N GLU A 56 0.20 -7.48 -11.10
CA GLU A 56 1.34 -6.99 -11.89
C GLU A 56 1.92 -5.69 -11.31
N ASP A 57 1.07 -4.71 -11.04
CA ASP A 57 1.49 -3.41 -10.48
C ASP A 57 2.05 -3.57 -9.05
N ALA A 58 1.47 -4.44 -8.23
CA ALA A 58 1.96 -4.74 -6.89
C ALA A 58 3.33 -5.44 -6.92
N ALA A 59 3.46 -6.46 -7.78
CA ALA A 59 4.71 -7.18 -7.97
C ALA A 59 5.84 -6.26 -8.48
N ALA A 60 5.53 -5.35 -9.41
CA ALA A 60 6.48 -4.36 -9.91
C ALA A 60 7.01 -3.45 -8.78
N LEU A 61 6.20 -3.11 -7.78
CA LEU A 61 6.60 -2.34 -6.59
C LEU A 61 7.29 -3.19 -5.50
N GLY A 62 7.59 -4.46 -5.76
CA GLY A 62 8.19 -5.37 -4.78
C GLY A 62 7.25 -5.73 -3.62
N VAL A 63 5.94 -5.58 -3.80
CA VAL A 63 4.93 -5.98 -2.81
C VAL A 63 4.80 -7.49 -2.82
N GLN A 64 4.96 -8.12 -1.67
CA GLN A 64 4.78 -9.56 -1.51
C GLN A 64 3.30 -9.92 -1.64
N LYS A 65 3.04 -11.09 -2.25
CA LYS A 65 1.67 -11.58 -2.35
C LYS A 65 1.13 -11.90 -0.96
N PRO A 66 -0.13 -11.52 -0.64
CA PRO A 66 -0.79 -11.93 0.60
C PRO A 66 -0.89 -13.46 0.70
N ASP A 67 -1.04 -13.98 1.92
CA ASP A 67 -1.20 -15.41 2.15
C ASP A 67 -2.55 -15.89 1.61
N VAL A 68 -3.61 -15.05 1.70
CA VAL A 68 -4.96 -15.34 1.18
C VAL A 68 -5.56 -14.07 0.55
N GLU A 69 -6.28 -14.25 -0.56
CA GLU A 69 -7.04 -13.19 -1.23
C GLU A 69 -8.49 -13.63 -1.47
N PRO A 70 -9.36 -13.53 -0.43
CA PRO A 70 -10.76 -13.91 -0.56
C PRO A 70 -11.52 -12.95 -1.46
N LYS A 71 -12.38 -13.47 -2.33
CA LYS A 71 -13.26 -12.69 -3.20
C LYS A 71 -14.66 -12.58 -2.61
N ALA A 72 -15.28 -11.43 -2.74
CA ALA A 72 -16.63 -11.19 -2.25
C ALA A 72 -17.64 -12.18 -2.85
N THR A 73 -17.55 -12.43 -4.16
CA THR A 73 -18.47 -13.38 -4.85
C THR A 73 -18.35 -14.83 -4.39
N GLU A 74 -17.23 -15.22 -3.77
CA GLU A 74 -17.01 -16.57 -3.23
C GLU A 74 -17.49 -16.70 -1.77
N HIS A 75 -17.96 -15.60 -1.13
CA HIS A 75 -18.37 -15.57 0.28
C HIS A 75 -19.82 -15.12 0.50
N ILE A 76 -20.66 -15.23 -0.50
CA ILE A 76 -22.07 -14.81 -0.44
C ILE A 76 -22.84 -15.54 0.67
N ALA A 77 -22.61 -16.84 0.85
CA ALA A 77 -23.27 -17.61 1.89
C ALA A 77 -22.94 -17.11 3.30
N GLN A 78 -21.68 -16.74 3.55
CA GLN A 78 -21.20 -16.17 4.81
C GLN A 78 -21.84 -14.81 5.09
N MET A 79 -21.96 -13.96 4.03
CA MET A 79 -22.63 -12.67 4.14
C MET A 79 -24.11 -12.83 4.49
N ILE A 80 -24.83 -13.72 3.80
CA ILE A 80 -26.23 -14.02 4.09
C ILE A 80 -26.39 -14.51 5.56
N ALA A 81 -25.56 -15.45 6.00
CA ALA A 81 -25.60 -15.97 7.35
C ALA A 81 -25.30 -14.87 8.40
N MET A 82 -24.40 -13.93 8.13
CA MET A 82 -24.15 -12.80 9.01
C MET A 82 -25.36 -11.86 9.07
N ILE A 83 -26.00 -11.56 7.94
CA ILE A 83 -27.20 -10.72 7.86
C ILE A 83 -28.36 -11.36 8.62
N GLU A 84 -28.57 -12.68 8.50
CA GLU A 84 -29.59 -13.39 9.26
C GLU A 84 -29.37 -13.25 10.78
N ARG A 85 -28.12 -13.37 11.24
CA ARG A 85 -27.77 -13.12 12.66
C ARG A 85 -28.06 -11.68 13.07
N LEU A 86 -27.73 -10.70 12.22
CA LEU A 86 -28.03 -9.29 12.50
C LEU A 86 -29.53 -9.03 12.64
N ILE A 87 -30.36 -9.63 11.78
CA ILE A 87 -31.83 -9.55 11.87
C ILE A 87 -32.33 -10.22 13.17
N ALA A 88 -31.85 -11.44 13.46
CA ALA A 88 -32.22 -12.16 14.67
C ALA A 88 -31.86 -11.40 15.96
N ASN A 89 -30.74 -10.63 15.93
CA ASN A 89 -30.30 -9.80 17.05
C ASN A 89 -30.96 -8.41 17.09
N GLY A 90 -31.90 -8.11 16.19
CA GLY A 90 -32.58 -6.82 16.11
C GLY A 90 -31.70 -5.66 15.61
N LYS A 91 -30.58 -5.97 14.96
CA LYS A 91 -29.64 -4.97 14.43
C LYS A 91 -29.87 -4.64 12.96
N ALA A 92 -30.68 -5.43 12.27
CA ALA A 92 -31.03 -5.25 10.87
C ALA A 92 -32.51 -5.56 10.63
N TYR A 93 -33.04 -5.11 9.49
CA TYR A 93 -34.40 -5.35 9.05
C TYR A 93 -34.51 -5.49 7.55
N ALA A 94 -35.40 -6.37 7.09
CA ALA A 94 -35.80 -6.45 5.71
C ALA A 94 -36.86 -5.36 5.41
N ALA A 95 -36.75 -4.72 4.27
CA ALA A 95 -37.71 -3.72 3.77
C ALA A 95 -38.60 -4.32 2.68
N ASP A 96 -39.74 -3.67 2.40
CA ASP A 96 -40.75 -4.13 1.44
C ASP A 96 -40.23 -4.21 -0.01
N ASN A 97 -39.17 -3.48 -0.33
CA ASN A 97 -38.51 -3.49 -1.64
C ASN A 97 -37.52 -4.68 -1.83
N GLY A 98 -37.35 -5.51 -0.82
CA GLY A 98 -36.40 -6.64 -0.81
C GLY A 98 -34.97 -6.30 -0.40
N ASP A 99 -34.69 -5.04 -0.07
CA ASP A 99 -33.41 -4.65 0.53
C ASP A 99 -33.39 -5.01 2.03
N VAL A 100 -32.17 -5.21 2.55
CA VAL A 100 -31.96 -5.35 3.99
C VAL A 100 -31.04 -4.25 4.47
N TYR A 101 -31.45 -3.55 5.53
CA TYR A 101 -30.70 -2.43 6.09
C TYR A 101 -30.22 -2.74 7.51
N TYR A 102 -29.03 -2.24 7.85
CA TYR A 102 -28.55 -2.17 9.22
C TYR A 102 -29.22 -0.99 9.94
N ALA A 103 -29.74 -1.21 11.14
CA ALA A 103 -30.36 -0.20 11.99
C ALA A 103 -29.31 0.48 12.84
N VAL A 104 -28.73 1.59 12.38
CA VAL A 104 -27.58 2.25 13.01
C VAL A 104 -27.86 2.66 14.46
N ARG A 105 -29.08 3.09 14.78
CA ARG A 105 -29.46 3.47 16.16
C ARG A 105 -29.48 2.31 17.14
N GLU A 106 -29.55 1.07 16.66
CA GLU A 106 -29.48 -0.10 17.52
C GLU A 106 -28.03 -0.45 17.92
N PHE A 107 -27.04 0.34 17.47
CA PHE A 107 -25.64 0.22 17.88
C PHE A 107 -25.16 1.52 18.55
N PRO A 108 -25.28 1.65 19.89
CA PRO A 108 -24.97 2.88 20.62
C PRO A 108 -23.53 3.37 20.46
N ALA A 109 -22.59 2.45 20.15
CA ALA A 109 -21.17 2.76 19.97
C ALA A 109 -20.83 3.25 18.56
N TYR A 110 -21.81 3.44 17.66
CA TYR A 110 -21.56 3.89 16.29
C TYR A 110 -20.92 5.28 16.27
N GLY A 111 -19.86 5.44 15.48
CA GLY A 111 -19.08 6.68 15.37
C GLY A 111 -17.85 6.76 16.28
N GLN A 112 -17.58 5.75 17.11
CA GLN A 112 -16.44 5.78 18.06
C GLN A 112 -15.09 5.72 17.35
N LEU A 113 -14.95 4.92 16.27
CA LEU A 113 -13.70 4.83 15.51
C LEU A 113 -13.39 6.15 14.78
N SER A 114 -14.41 6.75 14.20
CA SER A 114 -14.28 8.00 13.44
C SER A 114 -14.30 9.25 14.29
N GLY A 115 -14.68 9.14 15.57
CA GLY A 115 -14.88 10.28 16.47
C GLY A 115 -16.09 11.15 16.10
N LYS A 116 -17.05 10.62 15.31
CA LYS A 116 -18.26 11.33 14.87
C LYS A 116 -19.46 10.96 15.71
N SER A 117 -20.22 11.96 16.13
CA SER A 117 -21.53 11.73 16.73
C SER A 117 -22.60 11.46 15.68
N LEU A 118 -23.68 10.75 16.04
CA LEU A 118 -24.82 10.54 15.15
C LEU A 118 -25.48 11.88 14.71
N ASP A 119 -25.43 12.90 15.55
CA ASP A 119 -25.96 14.23 15.23
C ASP A 119 -25.09 14.96 14.20
N ASP A 120 -23.76 14.83 14.29
CA ASP A 120 -22.83 15.38 13.28
C ASP A 120 -23.03 14.73 11.93
N LEU A 121 -23.29 13.43 11.90
CA LEU A 121 -23.55 12.67 10.68
C LEU A 121 -24.84 13.13 9.98
N ARG A 122 -25.88 13.44 10.75
CA ARG A 122 -27.16 13.99 10.23
C ARG A 122 -27.01 15.38 9.62
N ALA A 123 -26.20 16.23 10.23
CA ALA A 123 -25.96 17.59 9.72
C ALA A 123 -25.25 17.59 8.36
N GLY A 124 -24.55 16.50 8.00
CA GLY A 124 -23.83 16.31 6.73
C GLY A 124 -24.67 15.71 5.58
N GLU A 125 -25.89 15.23 5.85
CA GLU A 125 -26.73 14.59 4.84
C GLU A 125 -27.30 15.59 3.82
N ARG A 126 -26.81 15.47 2.58
CA ARG A 126 -27.34 16.18 1.39
C ARG A 126 -27.97 15.22 0.38
N VAL A 127 -28.29 13.97 0.76
CA VAL A 127 -28.80 12.94 -0.14
C VAL A 127 -30.28 12.72 0.12
N GLU A 128 -31.07 12.55 -0.96
CA GLU A 128 -32.44 12.07 -0.85
C GLU A 128 -32.47 10.77 -0.05
N VAL A 129 -33.19 10.80 1.07
CA VAL A 129 -33.33 9.62 1.95
C VAL A 129 -34.19 8.61 1.22
N ASP A 130 -33.68 7.40 1.03
CA ASP A 130 -34.45 6.27 0.54
C ASP A 130 -35.67 6.06 1.44
N SER A 131 -36.86 6.12 0.88
CA SER A 131 -38.12 6.03 1.62
C SER A 131 -38.33 4.69 2.34
N PHE A 132 -37.52 3.66 2.03
CA PHE A 132 -37.56 2.35 2.68
C PHE A 132 -36.69 2.25 3.94
N LYS A 133 -35.83 3.22 4.19
CA LYS A 133 -35.03 3.29 5.41
C LYS A 133 -35.85 3.79 6.59
N ARG A 134 -35.65 3.19 7.76
CA ARG A 134 -36.25 3.64 9.03
C ARG A 134 -35.57 4.89 9.60
N ASP A 135 -34.25 4.98 9.42
CA ASP A 135 -33.45 6.16 9.74
C ASP A 135 -32.51 6.48 8.55
N PRO A 136 -32.30 7.76 8.23
CA PRO A 136 -31.37 8.17 7.16
C PRO A 136 -29.97 7.57 7.26
N LEU A 137 -29.47 7.33 8.46
CA LEU A 137 -28.15 6.75 8.72
C LEU A 137 -28.07 5.25 8.46
N ASP A 138 -29.23 4.55 8.33
CA ASP A 138 -29.23 3.12 8.07
C ASP A 138 -28.55 2.85 6.72
N PHE A 139 -27.78 1.78 6.65
CA PHE A 139 -27.01 1.41 5.46
C PHE A 139 -27.37 0.02 4.97
N VAL A 140 -27.22 -0.18 3.65
CA VAL A 140 -27.63 -1.43 3.00
C VAL A 140 -26.68 -2.57 3.33
N LEU A 141 -27.24 -3.73 3.70
CA LEU A 141 -26.54 -5.00 3.90
C LEU A 141 -26.76 -5.95 2.72
N TRP A 142 -27.99 -5.97 2.19
CA TRP A 142 -28.40 -6.74 1.01
C TRP A 142 -29.25 -5.84 0.11
N LYS A 143 -28.94 -5.85 -1.18
CA LYS A 143 -29.63 -5.02 -2.17
C LYS A 143 -30.40 -5.92 -3.14
N ALA A 144 -31.68 -5.73 -3.24
CA ALA A 144 -32.52 -6.43 -4.20
C ALA A 144 -32.03 -6.24 -5.64
N ALA A 145 -31.95 -7.32 -6.40
CA ALA A 145 -31.46 -7.28 -7.77
C ALA A 145 -32.44 -6.61 -8.70
N LYS A 146 -31.93 -5.79 -9.61
CA LYS A 146 -32.68 -5.29 -10.76
C LYS A 146 -32.58 -6.29 -11.92
N ALA A 147 -33.51 -6.19 -12.86
CA ALA A 147 -33.49 -7.04 -14.03
C ALA A 147 -32.17 -6.92 -14.82
N GLY A 148 -31.50 -8.04 -15.04
CA GLY A 148 -30.24 -8.13 -15.76
C GLY A 148 -28.99 -7.89 -14.91
N GLU A 149 -29.10 -7.59 -13.62
CA GLU A 149 -27.97 -7.52 -12.70
C GLU A 149 -27.57 -8.91 -12.19
N PRO A 150 -26.29 -9.14 -11.88
CA PRO A 150 -25.85 -10.31 -11.13
C PRO A 150 -26.59 -10.41 -9.79
N ALA A 151 -27.06 -11.61 -9.46
CA ALA A 151 -27.84 -11.81 -8.25
C ALA A 151 -27.65 -13.21 -7.69
N TRP A 152 -27.80 -13.33 -6.38
CA TRP A 152 -27.82 -14.58 -5.63
C TRP A 152 -29.12 -14.73 -4.87
N GLU A 153 -29.56 -15.96 -4.70
CA GLU A 153 -30.72 -16.29 -3.88
C GLU A 153 -30.46 -15.98 -2.42
N SER A 154 -31.44 -15.40 -1.74
CA SER A 154 -31.40 -15.13 -0.31
C SER A 154 -32.80 -15.28 0.32
N PRO A 155 -32.92 -15.34 1.66
CA PRO A 155 -34.21 -15.32 2.33
C PRO A 155 -35.11 -14.13 2.03
N TRP A 156 -34.51 -13.02 1.54
CA TRP A 156 -35.19 -11.76 1.23
C TRP A 156 -35.48 -11.59 -0.27
N GLY A 157 -35.12 -12.58 -1.07
CA GLY A 157 -35.22 -12.57 -2.53
C GLY A 157 -33.85 -12.48 -3.22
N ASN A 158 -33.88 -12.49 -4.56
CA ASN A 158 -32.67 -12.38 -5.35
C ASN A 158 -32.04 -10.99 -5.19
N GLY A 159 -30.75 -10.96 -4.90
CA GLY A 159 -30.04 -9.71 -4.64
C GLY A 159 -28.53 -9.90 -4.59
N ARG A 160 -27.86 -8.92 -4.05
CA ARG A 160 -26.41 -8.88 -3.87
C ARG A 160 -26.01 -8.18 -2.56
N PRO A 161 -24.82 -8.46 -2.01
CA PRO A 161 -24.38 -7.82 -0.79
C PRO A 161 -24.18 -6.31 -0.96
N GLY A 162 -24.35 -5.58 0.13
CA GLY A 162 -23.80 -4.23 0.28
C GLY A 162 -22.28 -4.28 0.45
N TRP A 163 -21.60 -3.21 0.13
CA TRP A 163 -20.13 -3.15 0.16
C TRP A 163 -19.52 -3.47 1.53
N HIS A 164 -20.14 -3.05 2.63
CA HIS A 164 -19.54 -3.14 3.96
C HIS A 164 -19.61 -4.56 4.56
N ILE A 165 -20.64 -5.34 4.21
CA ILE A 165 -20.83 -6.69 4.76
C ILE A 165 -19.77 -7.66 4.21
N GLU A 166 -19.20 -7.38 3.04
CA GLU A 166 -18.18 -8.20 2.42
C GLU A 166 -16.99 -8.40 3.35
N CYS A 167 -16.39 -7.31 3.82
CA CYS A 167 -15.20 -7.36 4.67
C CYS A 167 -15.49 -7.96 6.03
N SER A 168 -16.66 -7.66 6.64
CA SER A 168 -17.06 -8.26 7.91
C SER A 168 -17.20 -9.78 7.82
N ALA A 169 -17.88 -10.28 6.78
CA ALA A 169 -18.08 -11.71 6.60
C ALA A 169 -16.80 -12.46 6.23
N MET A 170 -15.99 -11.91 5.30
CA MET A 170 -14.70 -12.48 4.95
C MET A 170 -13.72 -12.46 6.11
N GLY A 171 -13.68 -11.38 6.90
CA GLY A 171 -12.84 -11.27 8.08
C GLY A 171 -13.21 -12.31 9.15
N GLU A 172 -14.50 -12.51 9.41
CA GLU A 172 -14.98 -13.55 10.35
C GLU A 172 -14.63 -14.96 9.86
N GLU A 173 -14.77 -15.23 8.57
CA GLU A 173 -14.43 -16.54 7.97
C GLU A 173 -12.92 -16.83 8.07
N MET A 174 -12.07 -15.84 7.79
CA MET A 174 -10.62 -16.03 7.77
C MET A 174 -9.99 -16.08 9.16
N PHE A 175 -10.50 -15.30 10.11
CA PHE A 175 -9.84 -15.05 11.38
C PHE A 175 -10.71 -15.35 12.61
N GLY A 176 -11.99 -15.66 12.41
CA GLY A 176 -12.94 -15.76 13.50
C GLY A 176 -13.48 -14.41 13.96
N ARG A 177 -14.13 -14.41 15.14
CA ARG A 177 -14.88 -13.24 15.62
C ARG A 177 -14.04 -12.03 16.00
N VAL A 178 -12.78 -12.23 16.34
CA VAL A 178 -11.83 -11.17 16.73
C VAL A 178 -10.49 -11.46 16.09
N PHE A 179 -9.87 -10.45 15.51
CA PHE A 179 -8.53 -10.54 14.93
C PHE A 179 -7.65 -9.33 15.29
N ASP A 180 -6.36 -9.40 14.95
CA ASP A 180 -5.39 -8.48 15.53
C ASP A 180 -5.37 -7.14 14.81
N ILE A 181 -5.21 -7.12 13.48
CA ILE A 181 -4.98 -5.88 12.73
C ILE A 181 -5.93 -5.81 11.53
N HIS A 182 -6.62 -4.67 11.40
CA HIS A 182 -7.36 -4.29 10.19
C HIS A 182 -6.86 -2.95 9.68
N GLY A 183 -6.68 -2.83 8.39
CA GLY A 183 -6.14 -1.61 7.83
C GLY A 183 -6.64 -1.26 6.44
N GLY A 184 -6.53 0.04 6.13
CA GLY A 184 -6.93 0.56 4.83
C GLY A 184 -6.53 2.02 4.64
N GLY A 185 -7.07 2.68 3.62
CA GLY A 185 -6.94 4.12 3.47
C GLY A 185 -7.71 4.88 4.55
N ALA A 186 -7.30 6.10 4.86
CA ALA A 186 -8.00 6.94 5.84
C ALA A 186 -9.45 7.28 5.43
N ASP A 187 -9.78 7.15 4.15
CA ASP A 187 -11.14 7.28 3.62
C ASP A 187 -12.05 6.10 3.99
N LEU A 188 -11.47 4.95 4.33
CA LEU A 188 -12.24 3.79 4.78
C LEU A 188 -12.61 3.86 6.26
N GLN A 189 -11.94 4.71 7.06
CA GLN A 189 -12.26 4.85 8.48
C GLN A 189 -13.75 5.14 8.68
N PHE A 190 -14.33 6.03 7.84
CA PHE A 190 -15.74 6.32 7.83
C PHE A 190 -16.24 6.49 6.38
N PRO A 191 -17.36 5.83 5.99
CA PRO A 191 -18.22 4.99 6.84
C PRO A 191 -17.82 3.50 6.90
N HIS A 192 -16.85 3.02 6.08
CA HIS A 192 -16.64 1.59 5.82
C HIS A 192 -16.27 0.81 7.09
N HIS A 193 -15.16 1.14 7.75
CA HIS A 193 -14.70 0.43 8.95
C HIS A 193 -15.64 0.63 10.15
N GLU A 194 -16.27 1.80 10.27
CA GLU A 194 -17.30 2.03 11.28
C GLU A 194 -18.49 1.07 11.09
N ASN A 195 -18.91 0.87 9.83
CA ASN A 195 -19.98 -0.05 9.48
C ASN A 195 -19.58 -1.51 9.72
N GLU A 196 -18.32 -1.87 9.46
CA GLU A 196 -17.80 -3.21 9.77
C GLU A 196 -17.82 -3.50 11.28
N ILE A 197 -17.47 -2.51 12.12
CA ILE A 197 -17.57 -2.63 13.57
C ILE A 197 -19.04 -2.92 13.96
N ALA A 198 -19.96 -2.11 13.46
CA ALA A 198 -21.38 -2.26 13.75
C ALA A 198 -21.90 -3.64 13.31
N GLN A 199 -21.54 -4.12 12.12
CA GLN A 199 -21.93 -5.43 11.58
C GLN A 199 -21.35 -6.58 12.41
N SER A 200 -20.04 -6.60 12.62
CA SER A 200 -19.36 -7.69 13.32
C SER A 200 -19.79 -7.77 14.79
N CYS A 201 -19.88 -6.64 15.47
CA CYS A 201 -20.36 -6.56 16.86
C CYS A 201 -21.84 -6.91 16.97
N GLY A 202 -22.67 -6.42 16.05
CA GLY A 202 -24.09 -6.68 16.03
C GLY A 202 -24.44 -8.15 15.74
N ALA A 203 -23.64 -8.81 14.88
CA ALA A 203 -23.85 -10.22 14.54
C ALA A 203 -23.36 -11.20 15.61
N THR A 204 -22.29 -10.84 16.35
CA THR A 204 -21.60 -11.78 17.25
C THR A 204 -21.80 -11.52 18.73
N GLY A 205 -22.17 -10.30 19.11
CA GLY A 205 -22.24 -9.85 20.51
C GLY A 205 -20.87 -9.76 21.20
N VAL A 206 -19.76 -9.92 20.47
CA VAL A 206 -18.38 -10.03 21.03
C VAL A 206 -17.79 -8.68 21.45
N CYS A 207 -18.43 -7.58 21.14
CA CYS A 207 -17.97 -6.27 21.59
C CYS A 207 -18.25 -6.10 23.09
N ASP A 208 -17.73 -7.02 23.88
CA ASP A 208 -17.90 -7.02 25.33
C ASP A 208 -16.78 -6.18 25.99
N HIS A 209 -17.16 -5.53 27.07
CA HIS A 209 -16.44 -4.49 27.83
C HIS A 209 -15.14 -4.93 28.53
N SER A 210 -14.51 -6.03 28.14
CA SER A 210 -13.49 -6.68 28.96
C SER A 210 -12.02 -6.39 28.59
N HIS A 211 -11.74 -5.56 27.61
CA HIS A 211 -10.35 -5.16 27.29
C HIS A 211 -10.16 -3.66 27.50
N ASP A 212 -9.60 -3.32 28.66
CA ASP A 212 -8.99 -2.02 28.89
C ASP A 212 -7.79 -1.88 27.96
N ASP A 213 -7.86 -0.94 27.01
CA ASP A 213 -6.64 -0.49 26.33
C ASP A 213 -5.75 0.28 27.32
N LEU A 214 -4.46 0.39 27.00
CA LEU A 214 -3.46 1.10 27.81
C LEU A 214 -3.80 2.59 28.02
N ALA A 215 -4.85 3.11 27.38
CA ALA A 215 -5.33 4.49 27.46
C ALA A 215 -6.66 4.61 28.22
N GLY A 216 -7.24 3.52 28.72
CA GLY A 216 -8.52 3.53 29.48
C GLY A 216 -9.74 3.87 28.63
N LYS A 217 -9.66 3.74 27.31
CA LYS A 217 -10.79 3.86 26.39
C LYS A 217 -11.23 2.48 25.95
N HIS A 218 -12.40 2.07 26.38
CA HIS A 218 -13.05 0.83 25.94
C HIS A 218 -13.46 0.95 24.48
N THR A 219 -12.65 0.50 23.56
CA THR A 219 -13.05 0.32 22.16
C THR A 219 -13.71 -1.05 22.02
N GLN A 220 -15.03 -1.05 21.95
CA GLN A 220 -15.80 -2.24 21.57
C GLN A 220 -15.54 -2.51 20.07
N SER A 221 -14.64 -3.41 19.75
CA SER A 221 -14.33 -3.75 18.37
C SER A 221 -13.95 -5.21 18.21
N HIS A 222 -14.33 -5.80 17.06
CA HIS A 222 -13.87 -7.11 16.60
C HIS A 222 -12.41 -7.10 16.14
N VAL A 223 -11.79 -5.93 16.09
CA VAL A 223 -10.39 -5.72 15.70
C VAL A 223 -9.64 -5.05 16.84
N LYS A 224 -8.43 -5.56 17.17
CA LYS A 224 -7.61 -5.01 18.25
C LYS A 224 -6.91 -3.71 17.83
N TYR A 225 -6.40 -3.63 16.60
CA TYR A 225 -5.63 -2.49 16.09
C TYR A 225 -6.12 -2.06 14.71
N TRP A 226 -6.47 -0.79 14.56
CA TRP A 226 -6.87 -0.18 13.31
C TRP A 226 -5.71 0.64 12.73
N LEU A 227 -5.34 0.37 11.48
CA LEU A 227 -4.29 1.09 10.77
C LEU A 227 -4.86 1.83 9.58
N HIS A 228 -4.71 3.15 9.56
CA HIS A 228 -5.20 4.00 8.46
C HIS A 228 -4.07 4.72 7.76
N ASN A 229 -3.92 4.49 6.46
CA ASN A 229 -2.97 5.20 5.61
C ASN A 229 -3.45 6.61 5.30
N GLY A 230 -2.55 7.59 5.45
CA GLY A 230 -2.78 8.94 4.97
C GLY A 230 -3.08 9.01 3.47
N PHE A 231 -3.77 10.05 3.06
CA PHE A 231 -4.12 10.28 1.65
C PHE A 231 -2.90 10.60 0.79
N ILE A 232 -2.94 10.14 -0.48
CA ILE A 232 -2.06 10.70 -1.49
C ILE A 232 -2.66 12.03 -1.97
N ARG A 233 -1.82 13.06 -1.97
CA ARG A 233 -2.09 14.37 -2.56
C ARG A 233 -1.23 14.55 -3.79
N VAL A 234 -1.70 15.33 -4.73
CA VAL A 234 -0.96 15.75 -5.93
C VAL A 234 -0.92 17.27 -5.89
N ASP A 235 0.27 17.85 -5.82
CA ASP A 235 0.47 19.30 -5.69
C ASP A 235 -0.36 19.91 -4.53
N ASN A 236 -0.36 19.22 -3.37
CA ASN A 236 -1.12 19.55 -2.16
C ASN A 236 -2.66 19.42 -2.27
N GLU A 237 -3.20 19.00 -3.39
CA GLU A 237 -4.62 18.70 -3.56
C GLU A 237 -4.90 17.20 -3.45
N LYS A 238 -6.08 16.81 -2.98
CA LYS A 238 -6.48 15.40 -2.90
C LYS A 238 -6.48 14.81 -4.32
N MET A 239 -5.78 13.68 -4.52
CA MET A 239 -5.84 12.95 -5.79
C MET A 239 -7.27 12.43 -6.03
N SER A 240 -7.86 12.77 -7.17
CA SER A 240 -9.16 12.26 -7.56
C SER A 240 -9.36 12.24 -9.09
N LYS A 241 -10.16 11.29 -9.57
CA LYS A 241 -10.52 11.22 -11.00
C LYS A 241 -11.30 12.46 -11.48
N SER A 242 -12.09 13.05 -10.61
CA SER A 242 -12.90 14.24 -10.93
C SER A 242 -12.06 15.51 -11.10
N LEU A 243 -10.90 15.60 -10.48
CA LEU A 243 -9.96 16.71 -10.62
C LEU A 243 -8.98 16.51 -11.78
N GLY A 244 -8.99 15.34 -12.43
CA GLY A 244 -8.05 15.05 -13.53
C GLY A 244 -6.58 14.91 -13.10
N ASN A 245 -6.29 14.88 -11.80
CA ASN A 245 -4.95 14.70 -11.22
C ASN A 245 -4.67 13.25 -10.79
N PHE A 246 -5.36 12.30 -11.40
CA PHE A 246 -5.24 10.86 -11.13
C PHE A 246 -4.34 10.20 -12.19
N PHE A 247 -3.39 9.38 -11.74
CA PHE A 247 -2.54 8.54 -12.57
C PHE A 247 -2.37 7.16 -11.91
N THR A 248 -2.09 6.17 -12.74
CA THR A 248 -1.92 4.79 -12.32
C THR A 248 -0.47 4.49 -11.93
N ILE A 249 -0.26 3.42 -11.17
CA ILE A 249 1.09 2.93 -10.83
C ILE A 249 1.91 2.70 -12.10
N ARG A 250 1.36 2.02 -13.11
CA ARG A 250 2.08 1.72 -14.37
C ARG A 250 2.45 2.95 -15.18
N GLU A 251 1.69 4.05 -15.09
CA GLU A 251 2.08 5.33 -15.69
C GLU A 251 3.27 5.96 -14.95
N VAL A 252 3.31 5.88 -13.64
CA VAL A 252 4.46 6.33 -12.84
C VAL A 252 5.69 5.48 -13.13
N LEU A 253 5.53 4.15 -13.27
CA LEU A 253 6.61 3.22 -13.56
C LEU A 253 7.19 3.35 -14.98
N GLN A 254 6.51 4.03 -15.89
CA GLN A 254 7.10 4.42 -17.18
C GLN A 254 8.20 5.49 -17.01
N LYS A 255 8.16 6.26 -15.93
CA LYS A 255 9.01 7.41 -15.68
C LYS A 255 10.04 7.16 -14.59
N TYR A 256 9.66 6.39 -13.57
CA TYR A 256 10.46 6.13 -12.38
C TYR A 256 10.63 4.65 -12.12
N ASP A 257 11.81 4.28 -11.65
CA ASP A 257 12.08 2.92 -11.17
C ASP A 257 11.16 2.59 -9.97
N ALA A 258 10.70 1.36 -9.92
CA ALA A 258 9.73 0.90 -8.92
C ALA A 258 10.25 1.04 -7.48
N GLU A 259 11.54 0.80 -7.26
CA GLU A 259 12.15 0.95 -5.94
C GLU A 259 12.23 2.41 -5.50
N ILE A 260 12.38 3.36 -6.44
CA ILE A 260 12.28 4.80 -6.15
C ILE A 260 10.88 5.15 -5.67
N VAL A 261 9.84 4.62 -6.31
CA VAL A 261 8.44 4.82 -5.90
C VAL A 261 8.20 4.20 -4.52
N ARG A 262 8.69 2.99 -4.28
CA ARG A 262 8.62 2.34 -2.97
C ARG A 262 9.32 3.16 -1.89
N PHE A 263 10.54 3.60 -2.14
CA PHE A 263 11.31 4.44 -1.23
C PHE A 263 10.59 5.77 -0.94
N PHE A 264 10.04 6.42 -1.96
CA PHE A 264 9.24 7.64 -1.80
C PHE A 264 8.05 7.43 -0.87
N ILE A 265 7.32 6.32 -0.99
CA ILE A 265 6.18 6.00 -0.12
C ILE A 265 6.64 5.79 1.34
N LEU A 266 7.72 5.05 1.55
CA LEU A 266 8.19 4.66 2.87
C LEU A 266 8.98 5.77 3.61
N ARG A 267 9.42 6.83 2.92
CA ARG A 267 10.10 7.98 3.55
C ARG A 267 9.15 8.91 4.33
N ALA A 268 7.86 8.69 4.26
CA ALA A 268 6.86 9.34 5.09
C ALA A 268 6.21 8.33 6.03
N HIS A 269 5.84 8.76 7.23
CA HIS A 269 5.07 7.92 8.14
C HIS A 269 3.71 7.59 7.51
N TYR A 270 3.28 6.33 7.59
CA TYR A 270 2.11 5.84 6.86
C TYR A 270 0.80 6.55 7.22
N ARG A 271 0.67 7.10 8.43
CA ARG A 271 -0.50 7.89 8.86
C ARG A 271 -0.54 9.30 8.26
N SER A 272 0.61 9.79 7.79
CA SER A 272 0.72 11.15 7.25
C SER A 272 0.25 11.21 5.80
N PRO A 273 -0.37 12.32 5.37
CA PRO A 273 -0.62 12.53 3.95
C PRO A 273 0.69 12.55 3.15
N LEU A 274 0.72 11.85 2.03
CA LEU A 274 1.86 11.78 1.13
C LEU A 274 1.61 12.71 -0.06
N ASN A 275 2.43 13.75 -0.22
CA ASN A 275 2.32 14.66 -1.36
C ASN A 275 3.20 14.17 -2.51
N TYR A 276 2.57 13.75 -3.59
CA TYR A 276 3.22 13.31 -4.81
C TYR A 276 3.50 14.52 -5.72
N SER A 277 4.72 14.58 -6.22
CA SER A 277 5.12 15.38 -7.37
C SER A 277 6.38 14.76 -8.00
N ASP A 278 6.66 15.10 -9.25
CA ASP A 278 7.90 14.66 -9.91
C ASP A 278 9.13 15.10 -9.12
N ALA A 279 9.15 16.33 -8.61
CA ALA A 279 10.26 16.83 -7.78
C ALA A 279 10.50 15.97 -6.52
N HIS A 280 9.45 15.47 -5.87
CA HIS A 280 9.59 14.58 -4.71
C HIS A 280 10.10 13.18 -5.09
N LEU A 281 9.76 12.69 -6.28
CA LEU A 281 10.31 11.42 -6.79
C LEU A 281 11.77 11.58 -7.24
N ASP A 282 12.15 12.70 -7.84
CA ASP A 282 13.54 13.02 -8.18
C ASP A 282 14.42 13.12 -6.92
N ASP A 283 13.89 13.72 -5.86
CA ASP A 283 14.54 13.79 -4.55
C ASP A 283 14.69 12.38 -3.91
N ALA A 284 13.65 11.55 -4.02
CA ALA A 284 13.70 10.15 -3.60
C ALA A 284 14.73 9.35 -4.40
N LYS A 285 14.79 9.54 -5.73
CA LYS A 285 15.81 8.97 -6.61
C LYS A 285 17.23 9.34 -6.16
N GLY A 286 17.47 10.63 -5.92
CA GLY A 286 18.77 11.11 -5.43
C GLY A 286 19.15 10.50 -4.08
N ALA A 287 18.19 10.34 -3.16
CA ALA A 287 18.41 9.73 -1.86
C ALA A 287 18.75 8.24 -1.97
N LEU A 288 17.96 7.46 -2.72
CA LEU A 288 18.18 6.04 -2.93
C LEU A 288 19.51 5.77 -3.68
N THR A 289 19.84 6.59 -4.68
CA THR A 289 21.13 6.56 -5.40
C THR A 289 22.30 6.66 -4.45
N ARG A 290 22.25 7.50 -3.41
CA ARG A 290 23.33 7.61 -2.42
C ARG A 290 23.54 6.30 -1.65
N LEU A 291 22.47 5.62 -1.25
CA LEU A 291 22.57 4.32 -0.56
C LEU A 291 23.17 3.24 -1.47
N TYR A 292 22.73 3.16 -2.71
CA TYR A 292 23.30 2.24 -3.70
C TYR A 292 24.76 2.56 -4.04
N THR A 293 25.13 3.83 -4.11
CA THR A 293 26.53 4.25 -4.30
C THR A 293 27.43 3.79 -3.15
N THR A 294 26.93 3.86 -1.92
CA THR A 294 27.63 3.34 -0.74
C THR A 294 27.92 1.84 -0.89
N LEU A 295 26.91 1.04 -1.26
CA LEU A 295 27.04 -0.41 -1.45
C LEU A 295 27.86 -0.78 -2.69
N LYS A 296 27.89 0.06 -3.72
CA LYS A 296 28.79 -0.11 -4.86
C LYS A 296 30.24 0.08 -4.45
N ASN A 297 30.53 1.08 -3.63
CA ASN A 297 31.89 1.42 -3.21
C ASN A 297 32.44 0.47 -2.13
N THR A 298 31.58 -0.06 -1.26
CA THR A 298 31.94 -0.99 -0.20
C THR A 298 31.06 -2.23 -0.32
N ALA A 299 31.61 -3.31 -0.84
CA ALA A 299 30.88 -4.57 -1.00
C ALA A 299 30.34 -5.07 0.34
N ALA A 300 29.05 -5.30 0.40
CA ALA A 300 28.36 -5.75 1.61
C ALA A 300 28.73 -7.21 1.94
N ALA A 301 29.15 -7.46 3.18
CA ALA A 301 29.25 -8.82 3.69
C ALA A 301 27.86 -9.43 3.87
N ASP A 302 27.76 -10.75 3.82
CA ASP A 302 26.54 -11.47 4.16
C ASP A 302 26.40 -11.49 5.70
N VAL A 303 25.44 -10.72 6.21
CA VAL A 303 25.19 -10.61 7.66
C VAL A 303 23.71 -10.81 7.95
N LYS A 304 23.44 -11.44 9.09
CA LYS A 304 22.11 -11.48 9.69
C LYS A 304 22.04 -10.44 10.79
N VAL A 305 20.97 -9.68 10.83
CA VAL A 305 20.74 -8.64 11.83
C VAL A 305 19.66 -9.09 12.81
N ASN A 306 19.80 -8.63 14.03
CA ASN A 306 18.75 -8.66 15.05
C ASN A 306 18.89 -7.40 15.92
N ALA A 307 17.95 -7.13 16.79
CA ALA A 307 17.95 -5.92 17.61
C ALA A 307 19.26 -5.70 18.40
N ASP A 308 19.95 -6.75 18.77
CA ASP A 308 21.16 -6.70 19.63
C ASP A 308 22.49 -6.66 18.83
N SER A 309 22.44 -6.69 17.49
CA SER A 309 23.64 -6.82 16.65
C SER A 309 24.61 -5.62 16.81
N ASN A 310 24.09 -4.40 16.83
CA ASN A 310 24.85 -3.16 17.05
C ASN A 310 23.91 -1.96 17.32
N GLU A 311 24.49 -0.79 17.58
CA GLU A 311 23.71 0.44 17.85
C GLU A 311 22.75 0.82 16.72
N TYR A 312 23.13 0.66 15.46
CA TYR A 312 22.26 1.00 14.32
C TYR A 312 21.06 0.05 14.24
N THR A 313 21.28 -1.25 14.45
CA THR A 313 20.18 -2.22 14.48
C THR A 313 19.23 -1.94 15.64
N GLN A 314 19.74 -1.64 16.84
CA GLN A 314 18.92 -1.28 18.00
C GLN A 314 18.00 -0.09 17.69
N ARG A 315 18.56 0.98 17.13
CA ARG A 315 17.82 2.19 16.78
C ARG A 315 16.80 1.95 15.66
N PHE A 316 17.16 1.17 14.63
CA PHE A 316 16.26 0.79 13.55
C PHE A 316 15.07 -0.02 14.07
N PHE A 317 15.33 -1.04 14.90
CA PHE A 317 14.29 -1.86 15.50
C PHE A 317 13.41 -1.05 16.46
N ALA A 318 13.99 -0.15 17.24
CA ALA A 318 13.21 0.74 18.10
C ALA A 318 12.28 1.64 17.29
N ALA A 319 12.74 2.22 16.18
CA ALA A 319 11.93 3.03 15.29
C ALA A 319 10.79 2.22 14.67
N MET A 320 11.07 1.03 14.15
CA MET A 320 10.06 0.17 13.55
C MET A 320 9.04 -0.38 14.56
N ASN A 321 9.43 -0.54 15.82
CA ASN A 321 8.54 -0.94 16.91
C ASN A 321 7.65 0.21 17.42
N ASP A 322 7.97 1.45 17.09
CA ASP A 322 7.17 2.62 17.42
C ASP A 322 6.26 2.98 16.23
N ASP A 323 5.12 2.29 16.14
CA ASP A 323 4.08 2.49 15.12
C ASP A 323 4.63 2.46 13.68
N PHE A 324 5.56 1.53 13.42
CA PHE A 324 6.20 1.38 12.10
C PHE A 324 6.89 2.67 11.61
N GLY A 325 7.70 3.30 12.47
CA GLY A 325 8.37 4.59 12.24
C GLY A 325 9.44 4.52 11.16
N THR A 326 9.03 4.39 9.89
CA THR A 326 9.94 4.28 8.74
C THR A 326 10.78 5.53 8.52
N VAL A 327 10.32 6.70 8.95
CA VAL A 327 11.06 7.96 8.84
C VAL A 327 12.36 7.90 9.65
N GLU A 328 12.24 7.52 10.92
CA GLU A 328 13.36 7.34 11.85
C GLU A 328 14.24 6.16 11.44
N ALA A 329 13.64 5.05 11.00
CA ALA A 329 14.36 3.89 10.49
C ALA A 329 15.22 4.27 9.26
N MET A 330 14.70 5.04 8.32
CA MET A 330 15.47 5.54 7.18
C MET A 330 16.58 6.51 7.58
N ALA A 331 16.37 7.36 8.58
CA ALA A 331 17.43 8.22 9.10
C ALA A 331 18.63 7.38 9.58
N VAL A 332 18.37 6.27 10.29
CA VAL A 332 19.41 5.32 10.72
C VAL A 332 20.14 4.72 9.51
N LEU A 333 19.45 4.37 8.42
CA LEU A 333 20.10 3.85 7.20
C LEU A 333 21.07 4.88 6.58
N PHE A 334 20.71 6.17 6.56
CA PHE A 334 21.60 7.20 6.04
C PHE A 334 22.80 7.49 6.94
N GLU A 335 22.63 7.47 8.26
CA GLU A 335 23.74 7.57 9.21
C GLU A 335 24.71 6.40 9.05
N LEU A 336 24.17 5.19 8.95
CA LEU A 336 24.96 3.98 8.72
C LEU A 336 25.71 4.04 7.39
N ALA A 337 25.06 4.50 6.31
CA ALA A 337 25.71 4.69 5.03
C ALA A 337 26.87 5.69 5.09
N ALA A 338 26.71 6.77 5.86
CA ALA A 338 27.80 7.73 6.10
C ALA A 338 28.99 7.10 6.82
N GLU A 339 28.73 6.24 7.83
CA GLU A 339 29.81 5.53 8.54
C GLU A 339 30.47 4.47 7.64
N VAL A 340 29.71 3.75 6.81
CA VAL A 340 30.26 2.82 5.82
C VAL A 340 31.19 3.55 4.85
N ASN A 341 30.79 4.71 4.33
CA ASN A 341 31.62 5.51 3.41
C ASN A 341 32.92 6.03 4.07
N LYS A 342 32.92 6.24 5.38
CA LYS A 342 34.08 6.69 6.14
C LYS A 342 35.01 5.54 6.49
N SER A 343 34.47 4.41 6.90
CA SER A 343 35.24 3.26 7.42
C SER A 343 35.64 2.26 6.34
N ASN A 344 34.91 2.21 5.23
CA ASN A 344 34.95 1.13 4.23
C ASN A 344 34.75 -0.27 4.83
N ASP A 345 33.94 -0.38 5.90
CA ASP A 345 33.68 -1.61 6.60
C ASP A 345 32.59 -2.44 5.87
N ALA A 346 33.01 -3.59 5.32
CA ALA A 346 32.13 -4.52 4.62
C ALA A 346 31.04 -5.11 5.53
N HIS A 347 31.30 -5.26 6.84
CA HIS A 347 30.30 -5.75 7.79
C HIS A 347 29.19 -4.70 7.99
N LEU A 348 29.56 -3.42 8.20
CA LEU A 348 28.58 -2.34 8.31
C LEU A 348 27.79 -2.15 7.01
N ALA A 349 28.43 -2.32 5.84
CA ALA A 349 27.72 -2.34 4.55
C ALA A 349 26.71 -3.49 4.48
N GLY A 350 27.05 -4.66 5.01
CA GLY A 350 26.15 -5.79 5.16
C GLY A 350 24.96 -5.49 6.07
N VAL A 351 25.19 -4.84 7.20
CA VAL A 351 24.13 -4.39 8.12
C VAL A 351 23.21 -3.40 7.41
N LEU A 352 23.76 -2.41 6.69
CA LEU A 352 22.97 -1.43 5.91
C LEU A 352 22.04 -2.14 4.93
N LYS A 353 22.57 -3.08 4.15
CA LYS A 353 21.79 -3.85 3.17
C LYS A 353 20.72 -4.69 3.86
N ALA A 354 21.06 -5.41 4.93
CA ALA A 354 20.11 -6.27 5.64
C ALA A 354 18.94 -5.48 6.25
N LEU A 355 19.20 -4.33 6.88
CA LEU A 355 18.16 -3.47 7.45
C LEU A 355 17.25 -2.88 6.35
N ALA A 356 17.84 -2.42 5.23
CA ALA A 356 17.07 -1.89 4.12
C ALA A 356 16.20 -2.97 3.44
N ASN A 357 16.69 -4.21 3.36
CA ASN A 357 15.94 -5.34 2.80
C ASN A 357 14.68 -5.67 3.62
N ILE A 358 14.67 -5.43 4.94
CA ILE A 358 13.44 -5.53 5.75
C ILE A 358 12.33 -4.62 5.19
N LEU A 359 12.71 -3.45 4.67
CA LEU A 359 11.78 -2.51 4.04
C LEU A 359 11.55 -2.82 2.55
N GLY A 360 12.18 -3.87 1.99
CA GLY A 360 12.14 -4.19 0.56
C GLY A 360 12.90 -3.17 -0.28
N LEU A 361 14.01 -2.64 0.24
CA LEU A 361 14.92 -1.71 -0.40
C LEU A 361 16.32 -2.32 -0.48
N LEU A 362 17.14 -1.87 -1.43
CA LEU A 362 18.52 -2.31 -1.65
C LEU A 362 18.67 -3.83 -1.93
N GLU A 363 17.63 -4.43 -2.50
CA GLU A 363 17.63 -5.87 -2.84
C GLU A 363 18.41 -6.15 -4.14
N ARG A 364 18.60 -5.16 -5.00
CA ARG A 364 19.23 -5.29 -6.32
C ARG A 364 20.76 -5.18 -6.25
N ASP A 365 21.42 -5.62 -7.32
CA ASP A 365 22.84 -5.32 -7.51
C ASP A 365 23.04 -3.81 -7.62
N PRO A 366 23.99 -3.20 -6.88
CA PRO A 366 24.19 -1.76 -6.88
C PRO A 366 24.57 -1.19 -8.25
N VAL A 367 25.37 -1.89 -9.04
CA VAL A 367 25.77 -1.42 -10.38
C VAL A 367 24.58 -1.49 -11.31
N ALA A 368 23.83 -2.60 -11.29
CA ALA A 368 22.63 -2.74 -12.10
C ALA A 368 21.56 -1.67 -11.79
N PHE A 369 21.37 -1.29 -10.51
CA PHE A 369 20.48 -0.18 -10.17
C PHE A 369 20.99 1.15 -10.70
N LEU A 370 22.26 1.48 -10.48
CA LEU A 370 22.84 2.77 -10.86
C LEU A 370 22.95 2.96 -12.40
N GLN A 371 23.06 1.87 -13.15
CA GLN A 371 23.10 1.87 -14.61
C GLN A 371 21.73 1.65 -15.25
N GLY A 372 20.75 1.12 -14.48
CA GLY A 372 19.38 0.97 -14.92
C GLY A 372 18.67 2.32 -14.94
N GLY A 373 18.00 2.64 -16.04
CA GLY A 373 17.05 3.76 -16.14
C GLY A 373 15.65 3.21 -16.33
N ALA A 374 14.64 3.71 -15.61
CA ALA A 374 13.26 3.46 -15.95
C ALA A 374 12.97 4.12 -17.30
N GLY A 375 12.52 3.34 -18.28
CA GLY A 375 11.76 3.87 -19.42
C GLY A 375 12.53 4.60 -20.52
N SER A 376 13.84 4.44 -20.70
CA SER A 376 14.52 5.08 -21.83
C SER A 376 14.75 4.09 -23.00
N ASP A 377 13.71 3.80 -23.76
CA ASP A 377 13.87 3.24 -25.13
C ASP A 377 14.57 4.26 -26.08
N ASP A 378 14.62 5.54 -25.70
CA ASP A 378 15.18 6.64 -26.50
C ASP A 378 16.60 7.05 -26.07
N GLY A 379 17.21 6.38 -25.09
CA GLY A 379 18.55 6.70 -24.58
C GLY A 379 19.66 5.80 -25.15
N LEU A 380 20.93 6.18 -24.89
CA LEU A 380 22.08 5.32 -25.21
C LEU A 380 21.95 4.00 -24.45
N SER A 381 22.14 2.87 -25.14
CA SER A 381 22.24 1.55 -24.48
C SER A 381 23.48 1.46 -23.59
N ASN A 382 23.49 0.56 -22.63
CA ASN A 382 24.63 0.37 -21.74
C ASN A 382 25.89 0.02 -22.52
N GLU A 383 25.75 -0.82 -23.58
CA GLU A 383 26.86 -1.18 -24.50
C GLU A 383 27.37 0.02 -25.28
N ALA A 384 26.49 0.93 -25.72
CA ALA A 384 26.88 2.15 -26.41
C ALA A 384 27.65 3.11 -25.48
N ILE A 385 27.21 3.22 -24.21
CA ILE A 385 27.89 4.01 -23.19
C ILE A 385 29.27 3.44 -22.90
N ASP A 386 29.38 2.12 -22.72
CA ASP A 386 30.66 1.44 -22.47
C ASP A 386 31.63 1.61 -23.67
N ALA A 387 31.13 1.56 -24.91
CA ALA A 387 31.91 1.81 -26.10
C ALA A 387 32.46 3.26 -26.13
N LEU A 388 31.62 4.26 -25.87
CA LEU A 388 32.04 5.66 -25.78
C LEU A 388 33.06 5.89 -24.65
N ILE A 389 32.93 5.21 -23.51
CA ILE A 389 33.92 5.27 -22.44
C ILE A 389 35.27 4.69 -22.88
N ALA A 390 35.25 3.55 -23.58
CA ALA A 390 36.46 2.95 -24.13
C ALA A 390 37.13 3.88 -25.16
N GLU A 391 36.38 4.52 -26.06
CA GLU A 391 36.89 5.53 -27.00
C GLU A 391 37.51 6.74 -26.27
N ARG A 392 36.83 7.24 -25.21
CA ARG A 392 37.33 8.31 -24.36
C ARG A 392 38.69 7.94 -23.71
N GLN A 393 38.80 6.70 -23.21
CA GLN A 393 40.06 6.23 -22.60
C GLN A 393 41.17 6.14 -23.65
N ALA A 394 40.88 5.65 -24.85
CA ALA A 394 41.84 5.61 -25.97
C ALA A 394 42.30 7.02 -26.38
N ALA A 395 41.36 7.98 -26.48
CA ALA A 395 41.67 9.37 -26.74
C ALA A 395 42.60 9.99 -25.68
N ARG A 396 42.34 9.71 -24.39
CA ARG A 396 43.22 10.13 -23.29
C ARG A 396 44.61 9.52 -23.38
N ALA A 397 44.72 8.24 -23.69
CA ALA A 397 46.01 7.56 -23.87
C ALA A 397 46.80 8.15 -25.04
N ALA A 398 46.12 8.54 -26.12
CA ALA A 398 46.69 9.23 -27.28
C ALA A 398 46.93 10.74 -27.05
N LYS A 399 46.62 11.27 -25.88
CA LYS A 399 46.66 12.70 -25.53
C LYS A 399 45.76 13.57 -26.42
N ASN A 400 44.73 13.01 -27.03
CA ASN A 400 43.72 13.73 -27.80
C ASN A 400 42.63 14.25 -26.82
N TRP A 401 42.95 15.35 -26.13
CA TRP A 401 42.08 15.91 -25.09
C TRP A 401 40.77 16.44 -25.66
N ALA A 402 40.82 17.00 -26.90
CA ALA A 402 39.60 17.52 -27.54
C ALA A 402 38.54 16.41 -27.76
N GLU A 403 38.96 15.23 -28.21
CA GLU A 403 38.05 14.11 -28.41
C GLU A 403 37.57 13.53 -27.07
N SER A 404 38.44 13.43 -26.07
CA SER A 404 38.07 12.99 -24.73
C SER A 404 37.00 13.90 -24.08
N ASP A 405 37.12 15.21 -24.28
CA ASP A 405 36.17 16.21 -23.76
C ASP A 405 34.83 16.14 -24.54
N ARG A 406 34.89 16.01 -25.86
CA ARG A 406 33.71 15.83 -26.71
C ARG A 406 32.86 14.65 -26.23
N ILE A 407 33.48 13.48 -26.01
CA ILE A 407 32.78 12.28 -25.56
C ILE A 407 32.21 12.47 -24.16
N ARG A 408 32.95 13.11 -23.26
CA ARG A 408 32.42 13.42 -21.90
C ARG A 408 31.17 14.30 -21.99
N ASP A 409 31.21 15.34 -22.81
CA ASP A 409 30.10 16.27 -22.95
C ASP A 409 28.89 15.62 -23.63
N GLU A 410 29.10 14.71 -24.59
CA GLU A 410 28.07 13.90 -25.21
C GLU A 410 27.39 12.99 -24.18
N LEU A 411 28.15 12.25 -23.36
CA LEU A 411 27.62 11.41 -22.30
C LEU A 411 26.89 12.23 -21.23
N THR A 412 27.43 13.39 -20.85
CA THR A 412 26.79 14.29 -19.90
C THR A 412 25.44 14.82 -20.44
N ALA A 413 25.39 15.18 -21.72
CA ALA A 413 24.16 15.61 -22.38
C ALA A 413 23.11 14.48 -22.47
N ALA A 414 23.56 13.23 -22.53
CA ALA A 414 22.72 12.04 -22.47
C ALA A 414 22.33 11.62 -21.03
N GLY A 415 22.62 12.45 -20.01
CA GLY A 415 22.29 12.15 -18.62
C GLY A 415 23.19 11.09 -17.96
N ILE A 416 24.42 10.89 -18.49
CA ILE A 416 25.38 9.94 -17.94
C ILE A 416 26.43 10.67 -17.11
N VAL A 417 26.60 10.24 -15.87
CA VAL A 417 27.64 10.75 -14.96
C VAL A 417 28.81 9.77 -14.97
N LEU A 418 29.98 10.26 -15.38
CA LEU A 418 31.22 9.49 -15.35
C LEU A 418 31.93 9.64 -14.00
N GLU A 419 32.44 8.55 -13.49
CA GLU A 419 33.20 8.45 -12.24
C GLU A 419 34.59 7.86 -12.54
N ASP A 420 35.59 8.71 -12.62
CA ASP A 420 36.98 8.32 -12.89
C ASP A 420 37.69 7.94 -11.57
N ALA A 421 38.19 6.73 -11.45
CA ALA A 421 39.01 6.27 -10.32
C ALA A 421 40.18 5.40 -10.79
N ALA A 422 41.40 5.69 -10.32
CA ALA A 422 42.61 4.86 -10.47
C ALA A 422 42.76 4.07 -11.79
N GLY A 423 42.43 4.68 -12.92
CA GLY A 423 42.55 4.09 -14.26
C GLY A 423 41.31 3.33 -14.76
N VAL A 424 40.24 3.31 -13.99
CA VAL A 424 38.92 2.76 -14.40
C VAL A 424 37.90 3.90 -14.39
N THR A 425 37.14 4.01 -15.46
CA THR A 425 35.97 4.89 -15.52
C THR A 425 34.72 4.04 -15.34
N THR A 426 33.93 4.34 -14.33
CA THR A 426 32.57 3.79 -14.16
C THR A 426 31.55 4.88 -14.45
N TRP A 427 30.30 4.50 -14.59
CA TRP A 427 29.25 5.44 -14.93
C TRP A 427 27.93 5.09 -14.24
N ARG A 428 27.07 6.08 -14.13
CA ARG A 428 25.68 5.93 -13.70
C ARG A 428 24.76 6.86 -14.48
N ARG A 429 23.49 6.56 -14.53
CA ARG A 429 22.46 7.47 -15.04
C ARG A 429 22.10 8.53 -13.98
N GLN A 430 21.78 9.76 -14.45
CA GLN A 430 21.29 10.82 -13.55
C GLN A 430 19.93 10.48 -12.92
#